data_1213c5182ef08cf48c1c99e36b7f42da
#
_entry.id   1213c5182ef08cf48c1c99e36b7f42da
#
_cell.length_a   1.000
_cell.length_b   1.000
_cell.length_c   1.000
_cell.angle_alpha   90.00
_cell.angle_beta   90.00
_cell.angle_gamma   90.00
#
_symmetry.space_group_name_H-M   'P 1'
#
loop_
_entity.id
_entity.type
_entity.pdbx_description
1 polymer ?
#
loop_
_entity_poly.entity_id
_entity_poly.type
_entity_poly.pdbx_seq_one_letter_code
_entity_poly.pdbx_strand_id
1 'polypeptide(L)'
;MKKLKLVDNISGLQAVQLLRFTTFFIISIVFTKSHLTRWEIGQWEMFLFISSLLSFFWVSGIIQSLLTLYNRNRTFRSLGDVNARKSPEIYNSFLLLVFFSLLIFALGMPVNYMFPSSGMIKAIPYSNLLFWYIMLSNPVAIIEYIYLLNNRSHRILQYGIYTYVAQILLVLVPVILGRDLLWSIYGLFIITLARWVWLIILLRRYTIMEFSWDYIREQLRIGAPLIITFLISGSGQYVDGLIIRAKYSDPGVFAMYRYGAKEFPLTLLLANGLSSALLPHFSTREGMKDALATLKKRSGKLIDILFPISLLTMLFARWFYPRLFNPEYFRSADVFLIYMLLIIPRLIFPQTIVIGRKKTHITLIAAIIEIAINVPLSIMLIPYNGVAGVAFATFFVYSLEKLFLMGYVWIKMKIKPTQYIPLVKYLIYSAVTVLLFVMIDHRWIDFH
;
A
#
# COMPACT_ATOMS: atom_id res chain seq x y z
N MET A 1 31.03 -7.25 -5.00
CA MET A 1 30.02 -7.56 -6.04
C MET A 1 28.67 -8.09 -5.51
N LYS A 2 28.57 -8.79 -4.36
CA LYS A 2 27.27 -9.27 -3.79
C LYS A 2 26.34 -8.14 -3.28
N LYS A 3 26.86 -7.00 -2.79
CA LYS A 3 26.06 -5.88 -2.29
C LYS A 3 25.24 -5.13 -3.36
N LEU A 4 25.78 -5.02 -4.58
CA LEU A 4 25.08 -4.37 -5.70
C LEU A 4 23.84 -5.16 -6.15
N LYS A 5 23.89 -6.51 -6.13
CA LYS A 5 22.73 -7.36 -6.55
C LYS A 5 21.54 -7.30 -5.59
N LEU A 6 21.74 -7.05 -4.28
CA LEU A 6 20.64 -6.90 -3.33
C LEU A 6 19.90 -5.57 -3.51
N VAL A 7 20.64 -4.51 -3.82
CA VAL A 7 20.08 -3.19 -4.14
C VAL A 7 19.23 -3.27 -5.41
N ASP A 8 19.72 -3.99 -6.46
CA ASP A 8 18.98 -4.19 -7.71
C ASP A 8 17.65 -4.95 -7.51
N ASN A 9 17.60 -5.94 -6.63
CA ASN A 9 16.37 -6.71 -6.38
C ASN A 9 15.30 -5.90 -5.65
N ILE A 10 15.69 -5.08 -4.68
CA ILE A 10 14.76 -4.16 -3.99
C ILE A 10 14.27 -3.08 -4.96
N SER A 11 15.15 -2.54 -5.79
CA SER A 11 14.80 -1.56 -6.82
C SER A 11 13.82 -2.12 -7.84
N GLY A 12 13.93 -3.40 -8.21
CA GLY A 12 12.99 -4.08 -9.10
C GLY A 12 11.57 -4.15 -8.54
N LEU A 13 11.41 -4.54 -7.27
CA LEU A 13 10.09 -4.55 -6.61
C LEU A 13 9.50 -3.15 -6.45
N GLN A 14 10.32 -2.17 -6.07
CA GLN A 14 9.88 -0.77 -5.94
C GLN A 14 9.41 -0.21 -7.30
N ALA A 15 10.14 -0.52 -8.38
CA ALA A 15 9.76 -0.11 -9.73
C ALA A 15 8.42 -0.74 -10.16
N VAL A 16 8.16 -2.00 -9.83
CA VAL A 16 6.87 -2.65 -10.13
C VAL A 16 5.74 -2.06 -9.28
N GLN A 17 5.99 -1.71 -8.01
CA GLN A 17 5.00 -1.00 -7.19
C GLN A 17 4.65 0.36 -7.79
N LEU A 18 5.64 1.09 -8.29
CA LEU A 18 5.42 2.37 -8.98
C LEU A 18 4.64 2.17 -10.29
N LEU A 19 4.97 1.16 -11.10
CA LEU A 19 4.23 0.81 -12.31
C LEU A 19 2.77 0.46 -11.98
N ARG A 20 2.54 -0.32 -10.93
CA ARG A 20 1.18 -0.64 -10.45
C ARG A 20 0.40 0.61 -10.09
N PHE A 21 0.99 1.49 -9.30
CA PHE A 21 0.38 2.77 -8.94
C PHE A 21 0.04 3.60 -10.19
N THR A 22 1.02 3.78 -11.09
CA THR A 22 0.87 4.54 -12.34
C THR A 22 -0.23 3.96 -13.21
N THR A 23 -0.32 2.63 -13.32
CA THR A 23 -1.37 1.94 -14.08
C THR A 23 -2.77 2.30 -13.57
N PHE A 24 -3.02 2.13 -12.27
CA PHE A 24 -4.32 2.47 -11.70
C PHE A 24 -4.60 3.98 -11.75
N PHE A 25 -3.58 4.80 -11.64
CA PHE A 25 -3.71 6.25 -11.78
C PHE A 25 -4.13 6.67 -13.19
N ILE A 26 -3.51 6.08 -14.22
CA ILE A 26 -3.88 6.31 -15.64
C ILE A 26 -5.32 5.83 -15.88
N ILE A 27 -5.69 4.64 -15.38
CA ILE A 27 -7.05 4.12 -15.50
C ILE A 27 -8.05 5.09 -14.87
N SER A 28 -7.78 5.60 -13.66
CA SER A 28 -8.63 6.56 -12.97
C SER A 28 -8.84 7.85 -13.80
N ILE A 29 -7.75 8.38 -14.39
CA ILE A 29 -7.81 9.59 -15.24
C ILE A 29 -8.69 9.35 -16.48
N VAL A 30 -8.45 8.26 -17.20
CA VAL A 30 -9.20 7.97 -18.44
C VAL A 30 -10.67 7.71 -18.12
N PHE A 31 -10.99 7.01 -17.04
CA PHE A 31 -12.37 6.76 -16.61
C PHE A 31 -13.12 8.05 -16.34
N THR A 32 -12.51 9.00 -15.65
CA THR A 32 -13.16 10.28 -15.34
C THR A 32 -13.37 11.17 -16.57
N LYS A 33 -12.66 10.90 -17.69
CA LYS A 33 -12.80 11.61 -18.97
C LYS A 33 -13.62 10.83 -20.00
N SER A 34 -14.07 9.64 -19.66
CA SER A 34 -14.90 8.80 -20.53
C SER A 34 -16.39 9.09 -20.36
N HIS A 35 -17.22 8.30 -21.02
CA HIS A 35 -18.68 8.34 -20.90
C HIS A 35 -19.19 7.70 -19.59
N LEU A 36 -18.31 7.07 -18.78
CA LEU A 36 -18.72 6.44 -17.54
C LEU A 36 -19.25 7.48 -16.55
N THR A 37 -20.37 7.15 -15.92
CA THR A 37 -20.97 7.96 -14.87
C THR A 37 -20.11 7.95 -13.62
N ARG A 38 -20.21 9.00 -12.82
CA ARG A 38 -19.56 9.08 -11.51
C ARG A 38 -19.88 7.89 -10.60
N TRP A 39 -21.10 7.35 -10.70
CA TRP A 39 -21.56 6.19 -9.94
C TRP A 39 -20.82 4.91 -10.37
N GLU A 40 -20.66 4.67 -11.67
CA GLU A 40 -19.89 3.54 -12.20
C GLU A 40 -18.40 3.61 -11.83
N ILE A 41 -17.81 4.79 -11.94
CA ILE A 41 -16.43 5.02 -11.49
C ILE A 41 -16.28 4.72 -9.99
N GLY A 42 -17.27 5.13 -9.19
CA GLY A 42 -17.34 4.78 -7.77
C GLY A 42 -17.41 3.29 -7.52
N GLN A 43 -18.20 2.55 -8.31
CA GLN A 43 -18.28 1.09 -8.23
C GLN A 43 -16.94 0.41 -8.55
N TRP A 44 -16.21 0.91 -9.56
CA TRP A 44 -14.87 0.42 -9.88
C TRP A 44 -13.89 0.60 -8.70
N GLU A 45 -13.83 1.79 -8.13
CA GLU A 45 -12.94 2.08 -7.00
C GLU A 45 -13.31 1.24 -5.76
N MET A 46 -14.61 1.03 -5.51
CA MET A 46 -15.06 0.14 -4.44
C MET A 46 -14.72 -1.32 -4.69
N PHE A 47 -14.86 -1.81 -5.92
CA PHE A 47 -14.48 -3.17 -6.28
C PHE A 47 -12.99 -3.45 -5.98
N LEU A 48 -12.12 -2.55 -6.40
CA LEU A 48 -10.68 -2.66 -6.13
C LEU A 48 -10.36 -2.52 -4.62
N PHE A 49 -11.02 -1.60 -3.94
CA PHE A 49 -10.83 -1.36 -2.52
C PHE A 49 -11.21 -2.58 -1.67
N ILE A 50 -12.39 -3.14 -1.90
CA ILE A 50 -12.88 -4.29 -1.14
C ILE A 50 -12.06 -5.54 -1.47
N SER A 51 -11.69 -5.74 -2.73
CA SER A 51 -10.78 -6.83 -3.12
C SER A 51 -9.45 -6.74 -2.36
N SER A 52 -8.88 -5.54 -2.27
CA SER A 52 -7.64 -5.31 -1.53
C SER A 52 -7.83 -5.48 -0.02
N LEU A 53 -8.90 -4.93 0.55
CA LEU A 53 -9.23 -5.04 1.98
C LEU A 53 -9.35 -6.48 2.45
N LEU A 54 -10.02 -7.33 1.68
CA LEU A 54 -10.20 -8.76 2.02
C LEU A 54 -8.94 -9.60 1.82
N SER A 55 -7.89 -9.05 1.20
CA SER A 55 -6.72 -9.82 0.76
C SER A 55 -5.41 -9.39 1.40
N PHE A 56 -5.20 -8.10 1.69
CA PHE A 56 -3.89 -7.52 1.97
C PHE A 56 -3.14 -8.19 3.13
N PHE A 57 -3.83 -8.53 4.21
CA PHE A 57 -3.21 -8.99 5.45
C PHE A 57 -2.70 -10.42 5.36
N TRP A 58 -3.49 -11.34 4.82
CA TRP A 58 -3.10 -12.74 4.72
C TRP A 58 -2.15 -12.99 3.55
N VAL A 59 -2.33 -12.31 2.40
CA VAL A 59 -1.37 -12.38 1.28
C VAL A 59 0.00 -11.90 1.73
N SER A 60 0.06 -10.74 2.41
CA SER A 60 1.31 -10.20 2.94
C SER A 60 1.95 -11.14 3.98
N GLY A 61 1.15 -11.72 4.87
CA GLY A 61 1.63 -12.64 5.90
C GLY A 61 2.22 -13.95 5.32
N ILE A 62 1.54 -14.54 4.34
CA ILE A 62 2.03 -15.75 3.66
C ILE A 62 3.32 -15.45 2.87
N ILE A 63 3.37 -14.35 2.15
CA ILE A 63 4.57 -13.96 1.39
C ILE A 63 5.74 -13.67 2.33
N GLN A 64 5.51 -12.93 3.40
CA GLN A 64 6.57 -12.60 4.35
C GLN A 64 7.10 -13.84 5.07
N SER A 65 6.23 -14.81 5.42
CA SER A 65 6.65 -16.09 6.00
C SER A 65 7.45 -16.93 5.00
N LEU A 66 7.06 -16.96 3.71
CA LEU A 66 7.86 -17.58 2.65
C LEU A 66 9.27 -16.98 2.59
N LEU A 67 9.37 -15.64 2.54
CA LEU A 67 10.67 -14.96 2.47
C LEU A 67 11.57 -15.29 3.66
N THR A 68 10.97 -15.42 4.85
CA THR A 68 11.68 -15.76 6.09
C THR A 68 12.21 -17.20 6.07
N LEU A 69 11.36 -18.15 5.69
CA LEU A 69 11.72 -19.57 5.64
C LEU A 69 12.69 -19.92 4.51
N TYR A 70 12.48 -19.35 3.34
CA TYR A 70 13.32 -19.58 2.17
C TYR A 70 14.78 -19.20 2.43
N ASN A 71 15.03 -18.05 3.05
CA ASN A 71 16.37 -17.60 3.40
C ASN A 71 17.02 -18.50 4.44
N ARG A 72 16.27 -18.96 5.46
CA ARG A 72 16.76 -19.85 6.49
C ARG A 72 17.18 -21.20 5.90
N ASN A 73 16.34 -21.81 5.11
CA ASN A 73 16.61 -23.13 4.49
C ASN A 73 17.77 -23.08 3.48
N ARG A 74 17.95 -21.97 2.77
CA ARG A 74 19.05 -21.81 1.82
C ARG A 74 20.42 -21.76 2.51
N THR A 75 20.51 -21.21 3.71
CA THR A 75 21.75 -21.19 4.51
C THR A 75 22.18 -22.61 4.91
N PHE A 76 21.24 -23.51 5.14
CA PHE A 76 21.53 -24.92 5.44
C PHE A 76 21.83 -25.76 4.20
N ARG A 77 21.22 -25.44 3.02
CA ARG A 77 21.43 -26.18 1.76
C ARG A 77 22.70 -25.82 1.02
N SER A 78 23.32 -24.68 1.29
CA SER A 78 24.53 -24.22 0.57
C SER A 78 25.77 -25.06 0.83
N LEU A 79 25.69 -26.11 1.64
CA LEU A 79 26.81 -26.99 2.03
C LEU A 79 26.91 -28.30 1.23
N GLY A 80 26.03 -28.59 0.24
CA GLY A 80 26.15 -29.87 -0.43
C GLY A 80 25.42 -30.20 -1.73
N ASP A 81 24.57 -29.33 -2.33
CA ASP A 81 23.74 -29.80 -3.44
C ASP A 81 23.73 -28.91 -4.68
N VAL A 82 24.12 -29.49 -5.84
CA VAL A 82 24.17 -28.85 -7.17
C VAL A 82 22.73 -28.60 -7.74
N ASN A 83 21.70 -29.26 -7.21
CA ASN A 83 20.30 -29.13 -7.62
C ASN A 83 19.53 -28.01 -6.90
N ALA A 84 20.21 -27.10 -6.19
CA ALA A 84 19.65 -26.02 -5.36
C ALA A 84 18.83 -24.94 -6.11
N ARG A 85 18.43 -25.16 -7.36
CA ARG A 85 17.63 -24.19 -8.15
C ARG A 85 16.13 -24.36 -8.00
N LYS A 86 15.63 -25.51 -7.57
CA LYS A 86 14.21 -25.79 -7.40
C LYS A 86 13.89 -25.96 -5.91
N SER A 87 12.79 -25.38 -5.47
CA SER A 87 12.42 -25.33 -4.07
C SER A 87 10.95 -25.72 -3.88
N PRO A 88 10.62 -26.67 -3.01
CA PRO A 88 9.24 -27.02 -2.70
C PRO A 88 8.55 -25.92 -1.87
N GLU A 89 9.30 -25.02 -1.21
CA GLU A 89 8.77 -23.95 -0.37
C GLU A 89 7.87 -22.99 -1.16
N ILE A 90 8.29 -22.64 -2.39
CA ILE A 90 7.51 -21.75 -3.27
C ILE A 90 6.19 -22.42 -3.66
N TYR A 91 6.22 -23.71 -3.99
CA TYR A 91 5.02 -24.48 -4.36
C TYR A 91 4.02 -24.57 -3.19
N ASN A 92 4.50 -24.92 -2.01
CA ASN A 92 3.63 -25.03 -0.83
C ASN A 92 3.07 -23.66 -0.40
N SER A 93 3.84 -22.58 -0.55
CA SER A 93 3.33 -21.21 -0.32
C SER A 93 2.28 -20.81 -1.35
N PHE A 94 2.44 -21.20 -2.61
CA PHE A 94 1.41 -21.03 -3.63
C PHE A 94 0.13 -21.79 -3.26
N LEU A 95 0.22 -23.04 -2.79
CA LEU A 95 -0.93 -23.80 -2.33
C LEU A 95 -1.66 -23.11 -1.18
N LEU A 96 -0.92 -22.51 -0.23
CA LEU A 96 -1.53 -21.71 0.84
C LEU A 96 -2.27 -20.47 0.30
N LEU A 97 -1.69 -19.76 -0.66
CA LEU A 97 -2.36 -18.63 -1.30
C LEU A 97 -3.65 -19.07 -2.02
N VAL A 98 -3.62 -20.20 -2.72
CA VAL A 98 -4.82 -20.80 -3.35
C VAL A 98 -5.84 -21.18 -2.30
N PHE A 99 -5.43 -21.85 -1.22
CA PHE A 99 -6.33 -22.28 -0.14
C PHE A 99 -7.05 -21.09 0.51
N PHE A 100 -6.32 -20.04 0.91
CA PHE A 100 -6.95 -18.87 1.52
C PHE A 100 -7.83 -18.09 0.53
N SER A 101 -7.46 -18.06 -0.75
CA SER A 101 -8.30 -17.46 -1.80
C SER A 101 -9.62 -18.24 -1.97
N LEU A 102 -9.55 -19.56 -2.00
CA LEU A 102 -10.72 -20.43 -2.03
C LEU A 102 -11.57 -20.32 -0.76
N LEU A 103 -10.94 -20.17 0.39
CA LEU A 103 -11.65 -19.98 1.65
C LEU A 103 -12.48 -18.68 1.64
N ILE A 104 -11.90 -17.57 1.18
CA ILE A 104 -12.63 -16.31 1.07
C ILE A 104 -13.76 -16.42 0.04
N PHE A 105 -13.52 -17.10 -1.08
CA PHE A 105 -14.55 -17.37 -2.07
C PHE A 105 -15.68 -18.22 -1.48
N ALA A 106 -15.35 -19.33 -0.81
CA ALA A 106 -16.31 -20.26 -0.24
C ALA A 106 -17.13 -19.65 0.91
N LEU A 107 -16.57 -18.70 1.66
CA LEU A 107 -17.28 -17.97 2.70
C LEU A 107 -18.08 -16.79 2.13
N GLY A 108 -17.51 -16.06 1.18
CA GLY A 108 -18.11 -14.86 0.62
C GLY A 108 -19.28 -15.12 -0.31
N MET A 109 -19.21 -16.12 -1.16
CA MET A 109 -20.30 -16.43 -2.11
C MET A 109 -21.61 -16.82 -1.42
N PRO A 110 -21.66 -17.77 -0.45
CA PRO A 110 -22.90 -18.10 0.26
C PRO A 110 -23.46 -16.90 1.01
N VAL A 111 -22.62 -16.11 1.67
CA VAL A 111 -23.07 -14.89 2.39
C VAL A 111 -23.73 -13.91 1.41
N ASN A 112 -23.15 -13.75 0.23
CA ASN A 112 -23.73 -12.92 -0.82
C ASN A 112 -25.09 -13.41 -1.33
N TYR A 113 -25.27 -14.73 -1.42
CA TYR A 113 -26.57 -15.34 -1.81
C TYR A 113 -27.60 -15.32 -0.70
N MET A 114 -27.19 -15.56 0.56
CA MET A 114 -28.10 -15.63 1.70
C MET A 114 -28.62 -14.24 2.14
N PHE A 115 -27.82 -13.20 1.94
CA PHE A 115 -28.11 -11.85 2.40
C PHE A 115 -28.06 -10.78 1.28
N PRO A 116 -28.68 -11.01 0.10
CA PRO A 116 -28.59 -10.08 -1.03
C PRO A 116 -29.17 -8.70 -0.73
N SER A 117 -30.09 -8.61 0.24
CA SER A 117 -30.78 -7.39 0.65
C SER A 117 -30.18 -6.73 1.89
N SER A 118 -29.18 -7.34 2.56
CA SER A 118 -28.54 -6.71 3.71
C SER A 118 -27.75 -5.49 3.25
N GLY A 119 -27.92 -4.36 3.96
CA GLY A 119 -27.34 -3.07 3.59
C GLY A 119 -25.83 -3.11 3.32
N MET A 120 -25.10 -4.03 3.97
CA MET A 120 -23.66 -4.20 3.81
C MET A 120 -23.28 -4.89 2.50
N ILE A 121 -24.00 -5.94 2.07
CA ILE A 121 -23.69 -6.75 0.87
C ILE A 121 -24.28 -6.09 -0.37
N LYS A 122 -25.49 -5.54 -0.31
CA LYS A 122 -26.10 -4.73 -1.38
C LYS A 122 -25.20 -3.56 -1.79
N ALA A 123 -24.34 -3.14 -0.88
CA ALA A 123 -23.40 -2.06 -1.10
C ALA A 123 -22.11 -2.47 -1.85
N ILE A 124 -21.88 -3.78 -2.08
CA ILE A 124 -20.68 -4.27 -2.78
C ILE A 124 -20.97 -4.38 -4.27
N PRO A 125 -20.39 -3.52 -5.12
CA PRO A 125 -20.61 -3.58 -6.55
C PRO A 125 -20.08 -4.88 -7.12
N TYR A 126 -20.82 -5.49 -8.05
CA TYR A 126 -20.41 -6.72 -8.73
C TYR A 126 -19.90 -7.81 -7.78
N SER A 127 -20.58 -8.02 -6.63
CA SER A 127 -20.10 -8.88 -5.54
C SER A 127 -19.75 -10.31 -5.99
N ASN A 128 -20.52 -10.91 -6.91
CA ASN A 128 -20.17 -12.22 -7.47
C ASN A 128 -18.81 -12.18 -8.19
N LEU A 129 -18.60 -11.20 -9.07
CA LEU A 129 -17.35 -11.04 -9.79
C LEU A 129 -16.20 -10.69 -8.83
N LEU A 130 -16.47 -9.96 -7.74
CA LEU A 130 -15.49 -9.64 -6.74
C LEU A 130 -14.86 -10.89 -6.10
N PHE A 131 -15.68 -11.83 -5.64
CA PHE A 131 -15.17 -13.05 -5.02
C PHE A 131 -14.41 -13.94 -6.01
N TRP A 132 -14.88 -14.05 -7.27
CA TRP A 132 -14.12 -14.70 -8.33
C TRP A 132 -12.79 -14.01 -8.61
N TYR A 133 -12.79 -12.68 -8.63
CA TYR A 133 -11.56 -11.91 -8.83
C TYR A 133 -10.56 -12.11 -7.68
N ILE A 134 -11.01 -12.09 -6.42
CA ILE A 134 -10.17 -12.36 -5.24
C ILE A 134 -9.57 -13.76 -5.34
N MET A 135 -10.38 -14.76 -5.68
CA MET A 135 -9.93 -16.16 -5.83
C MET A 135 -8.81 -16.28 -6.87
N LEU A 136 -8.93 -15.59 -7.99
CA LEU A 136 -7.98 -15.69 -9.10
C LEU A 136 -6.78 -14.74 -8.94
N SER A 137 -6.94 -13.54 -8.38
CA SER A 137 -5.90 -12.51 -8.38
C SER A 137 -4.84 -12.68 -7.29
N ASN A 138 -5.19 -13.29 -6.15
CA ASN A 138 -4.26 -13.37 -5.03
C ASN A 138 -3.13 -14.39 -5.21
N PRO A 139 -3.36 -15.61 -5.76
CA PRO A 139 -2.27 -16.56 -5.96
C PRO A 139 -1.19 -16.07 -6.93
N VAL A 140 -1.55 -15.22 -7.90
CA VAL A 140 -0.57 -14.70 -8.87
C VAL A 140 0.37 -13.65 -8.28
N ALA A 141 0.07 -13.12 -7.09
CA ALA A 141 0.95 -12.19 -6.38
C ALA A 141 2.33 -12.79 -6.07
N ILE A 142 2.45 -14.12 -6.00
CA ILE A 142 3.73 -14.82 -5.75
C ILE A 142 4.75 -14.65 -6.90
N ILE A 143 4.33 -14.29 -8.11
CA ILE A 143 5.20 -14.21 -9.31
C ILE A 143 6.40 -13.30 -9.07
N GLU A 144 6.17 -12.09 -8.54
CA GLU A 144 7.22 -11.11 -8.27
C GLU A 144 8.26 -11.69 -7.28
N TYR A 145 7.80 -12.45 -6.30
CA TYR A 145 8.64 -13.06 -5.27
C TYR A 145 9.39 -14.31 -5.76
N ILE A 146 8.83 -15.07 -6.72
CA ILE A 146 9.57 -16.15 -7.38
C ILE A 146 10.81 -15.58 -8.06
N TYR A 147 10.68 -14.49 -8.80
CA TYR A 147 11.82 -13.84 -9.42
C TYR A 147 12.79 -13.24 -8.40
N LEU A 148 12.27 -12.62 -7.33
CA LEU A 148 13.06 -12.07 -6.24
C LEU A 148 13.96 -13.15 -5.60
N LEU A 149 13.36 -14.27 -5.20
CA LEU A 149 14.04 -15.38 -4.55
C LEU A 149 15.10 -16.04 -5.43
N ASN A 150 14.92 -15.96 -6.76
CA ASN A 150 15.87 -16.45 -7.74
C ASN A 150 16.89 -15.37 -8.20
N ASN A 151 16.95 -14.20 -7.53
CA ASN A 151 17.86 -13.09 -7.87
C ASN A 151 17.75 -12.61 -9.33
N ARG A 152 16.51 -12.52 -9.84
CA ARG A 152 16.21 -12.09 -11.21
C ARG A 152 15.44 -10.78 -11.25
N SER A 153 15.99 -9.73 -10.62
CA SER A 153 15.39 -8.37 -10.56
C SER A 153 14.94 -7.83 -11.92
N HIS A 154 15.76 -8.02 -12.95
CA HIS A 154 15.40 -7.62 -14.32
C HIS A 154 14.10 -8.29 -14.81
N ARG A 155 13.85 -9.57 -14.46
CA ARG A 155 12.61 -10.28 -14.82
C ARG A 155 11.40 -9.76 -14.04
N ILE A 156 11.58 -9.26 -12.81
CA ILE A 156 10.51 -8.59 -12.06
C ILE A 156 10.01 -7.38 -12.84
N LEU A 157 10.93 -6.52 -13.28
CA LEU A 157 10.58 -5.31 -14.03
C LEU A 157 9.94 -5.64 -15.39
N GLN A 158 10.49 -6.61 -16.13
CA GLN A 158 9.91 -7.05 -17.41
C GLN A 158 8.48 -7.57 -17.22
N TYR A 159 8.26 -8.45 -16.24
CA TYR A 159 6.93 -8.93 -15.90
C TYR A 159 5.97 -7.78 -15.57
N GLY A 160 6.43 -6.83 -14.74
CA GLY A 160 5.65 -5.64 -14.39
C GLY A 160 5.26 -4.84 -15.64
N ILE A 161 6.22 -4.49 -16.51
CA ILE A 161 5.94 -3.71 -17.71
C ILE A 161 4.91 -4.42 -18.60
N TYR A 162 5.14 -5.70 -18.95
CA TYR A 162 4.23 -6.42 -19.84
C TYR A 162 2.81 -6.55 -19.26
N THR A 163 2.70 -6.91 -17.97
CA THR A 163 1.38 -7.16 -17.38
C THR A 163 0.63 -5.87 -17.10
N TYR A 164 1.29 -4.77 -16.69
CA TYR A 164 0.61 -3.52 -16.41
C TYR A 164 0.27 -2.74 -17.68
N VAL A 165 1.09 -2.80 -18.73
CA VAL A 165 0.73 -2.26 -20.05
C VAL A 165 -0.47 -3.03 -20.62
N ALA A 166 -0.43 -4.36 -20.59
CA ALA A 166 -1.56 -5.18 -21.02
C ALA A 166 -2.82 -4.89 -20.19
N GLN A 167 -2.69 -4.67 -18.88
CA GLN A 167 -3.81 -4.30 -18.02
C GLN A 167 -4.41 -2.95 -18.41
N ILE A 168 -3.60 -1.93 -18.70
CA ILE A 168 -4.07 -0.64 -19.20
C ILE A 168 -4.92 -0.84 -20.46
N LEU A 169 -4.40 -1.59 -21.44
CA LEU A 169 -5.10 -1.82 -22.70
C LEU A 169 -6.40 -2.59 -22.49
N LEU A 170 -6.38 -3.71 -21.75
CA LEU A 170 -7.57 -4.55 -21.56
C LEU A 170 -8.66 -3.86 -20.72
N VAL A 171 -8.30 -2.94 -19.85
CA VAL A 171 -9.26 -2.20 -19.02
C VAL A 171 -9.78 -0.95 -19.74
N LEU A 172 -8.91 -0.21 -20.44
CA LEU A 172 -9.30 1.07 -21.05
C LEU A 172 -9.91 0.96 -22.43
N VAL A 173 -9.44 0.03 -23.28
CA VAL A 173 -9.93 -0.09 -24.65
C VAL A 173 -11.45 -0.30 -24.72
N PRO A 174 -12.06 -1.17 -23.90
CA PRO A 174 -13.52 -1.30 -23.91
C PRO A 174 -14.24 0.03 -23.64
N VAL A 175 -13.79 0.79 -22.64
CA VAL A 175 -14.41 2.07 -22.29
C VAL A 175 -14.21 3.12 -23.39
N ILE A 176 -13.04 3.18 -23.99
CA ILE A 176 -12.77 4.09 -25.11
C ILE A 176 -13.67 3.74 -26.31
N LEU A 177 -14.01 2.47 -26.49
CA LEU A 177 -14.94 2.00 -27.52
C LEU A 177 -16.43 2.13 -27.11
N GLY A 178 -16.75 2.83 -26.02
CA GLY A 178 -18.12 3.09 -25.58
C GLY A 178 -18.80 1.89 -24.90
N ARG A 179 -18.03 0.93 -24.36
CA ARG A 179 -18.57 -0.21 -23.60
C ARG A 179 -18.69 0.12 -22.12
N ASP A 180 -19.64 -0.55 -21.45
CA ASP A 180 -19.91 -0.39 -20.02
C ASP A 180 -18.74 -0.81 -19.14
N LEU A 181 -18.73 -0.38 -17.89
CA LEU A 181 -17.73 -0.71 -16.87
C LEU A 181 -17.50 -2.22 -16.72
N LEU A 182 -18.51 -3.05 -16.93
CA LEU A 182 -18.42 -4.50 -16.81
C LEU A 182 -17.32 -5.09 -17.73
N TRP A 183 -17.14 -4.53 -18.93
CA TRP A 183 -16.08 -4.97 -19.84
C TRP A 183 -14.67 -4.66 -19.31
N SER A 184 -14.51 -3.57 -18.56
CA SER A 184 -13.25 -3.26 -17.88
C SER A 184 -12.96 -4.26 -16.75
N ILE A 185 -14.00 -4.69 -16.03
CA ILE A 185 -13.87 -5.76 -15.02
C ILE A 185 -13.45 -7.06 -15.70
N TYR A 186 -14.06 -7.43 -16.84
CA TYR A 186 -13.60 -8.60 -17.61
C TYR A 186 -12.17 -8.45 -18.10
N GLY A 187 -11.72 -7.23 -18.44
CA GLY A 187 -10.32 -6.94 -18.72
C GLY A 187 -9.37 -7.31 -17.58
N LEU A 188 -9.78 -7.05 -16.32
CA LEU A 188 -9.02 -7.51 -15.14
C LEU A 188 -8.97 -9.04 -15.03
N PHE A 189 -10.04 -9.74 -15.39
CA PHE A 189 -10.05 -11.20 -15.41
C PHE A 189 -9.11 -11.75 -16.49
N ILE A 190 -9.17 -11.21 -17.68
CA ILE A 190 -8.32 -11.64 -18.82
C ILE A 190 -6.82 -11.48 -18.45
N ILE A 191 -6.42 -10.33 -17.93
CA ILE A 191 -5.02 -10.15 -17.52
C ILE A 191 -4.64 -11.07 -16.35
N THR A 192 -5.57 -11.34 -15.44
CA THR A 192 -5.32 -12.26 -14.33
C THR A 192 -5.15 -13.69 -14.82
N LEU A 193 -5.93 -14.14 -15.80
CA LEU A 193 -5.75 -15.45 -16.45
C LEU A 193 -4.40 -15.53 -17.19
N ALA A 194 -3.98 -14.47 -17.88
CA ALA A 194 -2.65 -14.41 -18.49
C ALA A 194 -1.52 -14.52 -17.43
N ARG A 195 -1.69 -13.88 -16.28
CA ARG A 195 -0.77 -14.03 -15.14
C ARG A 195 -0.77 -15.46 -14.58
N TRP A 196 -1.89 -16.17 -14.59
CA TRP A 196 -1.95 -17.58 -14.21
C TRP A 196 -1.15 -18.48 -15.16
N VAL A 197 -1.26 -18.27 -16.47
CA VAL A 197 -0.40 -18.98 -17.44
C VAL A 197 1.07 -18.73 -17.14
N TRP A 198 1.43 -17.48 -16.90
CA TRP A 198 2.80 -17.11 -16.52
C TRP A 198 3.25 -17.79 -15.22
N LEU A 199 2.39 -17.80 -14.21
CA LEU A 199 2.66 -18.45 -12.92
C LEU A 199 2.91 -19.95 -13.08
N ILE A 200 2.08 -20.66 -13.84
CA ILE A 200 2.24 -22.10 -14.09
C ILE A 200 3.59 -22.41 -14.74
N ILE A 201 4.01 -21.60 -15.73
CA ILE A 201 5.33 -21.73 -16.35
C ILE A 201 6.45 -21.52 -15.33
N LEU A 202 6.32 -20.55 -14.43
CA LEU A 202 7.31 -20.29 -13.39
C LEU A 202 7.37 -21.41 -12.34
N LEU A 203 6.22 -21.91 -11.90
CA LEU A 203 6.15 -23.01 -10.95
C LEU A 203 6.84 -24.25 -11.52
N ARG A 204 6.56 -24.62 -12.77
CA ARG A 204 7.26 -25.74 -13.44
C ARG A 204 8.76 -25.54 -13.56
N ARG A 205 9.21 -24.29 -13.72
CA ARG A 205 10.62 -23.97 -13.93
C ARG A 205 11.43 -23.86 -12.64
N TYR A 206 10.86 -23.31 -11.56
CA TYR A 206 11.58 -22.91 -10.36
C TYR A 206 11.19 -23.68 -9.11
N THR A 207 10.19 -24.57 -9.18
CA THR A 207 9.74 -25.33 -8.02
C THR A 207 9.79 -26.82 -8.26
N ILE A 208 9.89 -27.57 -7.15
CA ILE A 208 9.56 -28.99 -7.08
C ILE A 208 8.10 -29.02 -6.60
N MET A 209 7.21 -29.67 -7.39
CA MET A 209 5.79 -29.76 -7.06
C MET A 209 5.56 -30.89 -6.05
N GLU A 210 6.19 -30.78 -4.90
CA GLU A 210 6.03 -31.68 -3.77
C GLU A 210 5.20 -31.00 -2.68
N PHE A 211 4.13 -31.67 -2.26
CA PHE A 211 3.36 -31.25 -1.11
C PHE A 211 4.09 -31.64 0.18
N SER A 212 4.32 -30.69 1.07
CA SER A 212 4.96 -30.91 2.36
C SER A 212 4.10 -30.33 3.48
N TRP A 213 3.45 -31.20 4.22
CA TRP A 213 2.62 -30.78 5.35
C TRP A 213 3.46 -30.13 6.46
N ASP A 214 4.67 -30.63 6.69
CA ASP A 214 5.59 -30.10 7.69
C ASP A 214 5.98 -28.65 7.35
N TYR A 215 6.26 -28.36 6.08
CA TYR A 215 6.55 -27.01 5.63
C TYR A 215 5.32 -26.10 5.78
N ILE A 216 4.14 -26.55 5.37
CA ILE A 216 2.89 -25.77 5.50
C ILE A 216 2.63 -25.46 6.98
N ARG A 217 2.76 -26.43 7.87
CA ARG A 217 2.59 -26.23 9.32
C ARG A 217 3.58 -25.22 9.88
N GLU A 218 4.85 -25.30 9.48
CA GLU A 218 5.86 -24.35 9.87
C GLU A 218 5.59 -22.95 9.33
N GLN A 219 5.20 -22.87 8.05
CA GLN A 219 4.84 -21.58 7.42
C GLN A 219 3.64 -20.94 8.10
N LEU A 220 2.60 -21.69 8.44
CA LEU A 220 1.45 -21.19 9.19
C LEU A 220 1.84 -20.74 10.60
N ARG A 221 2.71 -21.48 11.28
CA ARG A 221 3.20 -21.09 12.62
C ARG A 221 3.92 -19.73 12.63
N ILE A 222 4.69 -19.44 11.58
CA ILE A 222 5.36 -18.14 11.42
C ILE A 222 4.41 -17.11 10.80
N GLY A 223 3.57 -17.53 9.86
CA GLY A 223 2.69 -16.68 9.09
C GLY A 223 1.49 -16.16 9.88
N ALA A 224 0.89 -16.96 10.78
CA ALA A 224 -0.29 -16.53 11.52
C ALA A 224 -0.04 -15.27 12.39
N PRO A 225 1.03 -15.15 13.17
CA PRO A 225 1.36 -13.90 13.84
C PRO A 225 1.59 -12.73 12.89
N LEU A 226 2.20 -12.98 11.72
CA LEU A 226 2.43 -11.96 10.70
C LEU A 226 1.11 -11.50 10.08
N ILE A 227 0.19 -12.42 9.78
CA ILE A 227 -1.16 -12.11 9.28
C ILE A 227 -1.89 -11.17 10.25
N ILE A 228 -1.89 -11.49 11.54
CA ILE A 228 -2.49 -10.65 12.60
C ILE A 228 -1.81 -9.28 12.65
N THR A 229 -0.48 -9.26 12.59
CA THR A 229 0.29 -8.01 12.59
C THR A 229 -0.06 -7.14 11.38
N PHE A 230 -0.13 -7.72 10.19
CA PHE A 230 -0.53 -6.97 8.98
C PHE A 230 -1.99 -6.54 9.04
N LEU A 231 -2.88 -7.37 9.58
CA LEU A 231 -4.28 -6.99 9.77
C LEU A 231 -4.39 -5.74 10.65
N ILE A 232 -3.70 -5.68 11.78
CA ILE A 232 -3.79 -4.55 12.70
C ILE A 232 -3.04 -3.33 12.16
N SER A 233 -1.76 -3.48 11.79
CA SER A 233 -0.93 -2.35 11.36
C SER A 233 -1.27 -1.84 9.95
N GLY A 234 -1.84 -2.69 9.10
CA GLY A 234 -2.20 -2.33 7.73
C GLY A 234 -3.64 -1.87 7.58
N SER A 235 -4.52 -2.10 8.58
CA SER A 235 -5.94 -1.71 8.47
C SER A 235 -6.14 -0.20 8.47
N GLY A 236 -5.24 0.57 9.07
CA GLY A 236 -5.32 2.05 9.09
C GLY A 236 -5.57 2.66 7.70
N GLN A 237 -4.90 2.16 6.67
CA GLN A 237 -5.08 2.62 5.28
C GLN A 237 -6.48 2.35 4.69
N TYR A 238 -7.28 1.49 5.31
CA TYR A 238 -8.63 1.14 4.86
C TYR A 238 -9.72 1.80 5.70
N VAL A 239 -9.41 2.25 6.90
CA VAL A 239 -10.38 2.83 7.85
C VAL A 239 -11.13 4.00 7.23
N ASP A 240 -10.42 4.93 6.63
CA ASP A 240 -11.01 6.11 6.00
C ASP A 240 -12.01 5.74 4.90
N GLY A 241 -11.63 4.79 4.03
CA GLY A 241 -12.51 4.30 2.97
C GLY A 241 -13.77 3.61 3.51
N LEU A 242 -13.63 2.83 4.59
CA LEU A 242 -14.77 2.21 5.26
C LEU A 242 -15.71 3.24 5.89
N ILE A 243 -15.19 4.29 6.52
CA ILE A 243 -15.97 5.38 7.11
C ILE A 243 -16.74 6.14 6.01
N ILE A 244 -16.05 6.51 4.92
CA ILE A 244 -16.69 7.18 3.77
C ILE A 244 -17.80 6.31 3.21
N ARG A 245 -17.56 5.02 3.02
CA ARG A 245 -18.57 4.10 2.49
C ARG A 245 -19.75 3.91 3.44
N ALA A 246 -19.51 3.85 4.73
CA ALA A 246 -20.57 3.73 5.74
C ALA A 246 -21.44 4.99 5.82
N LYS A 247 -20.85 6.16 5.62
CA LYS A 247 -21.55 7.45 5.74
C LYS A 247 -22.24 7.87 4.46
N TYR A 248 -21.67 7.59 3.29
CA TYR A 248 -22.17 8.05 2.00
C TYR A 248 -22.65 6.87 1.16
N SER A 249 -23.92 6.89 0.75
CA SER A 249 -24.51 5.84 -0.09
C SER A 249 -24.03 5.92 -1.56
N ASP A 250 -23.66 7.13 -2.02
CA ASP A 250 -23.18 7.36 -3.39
C ASP A 250 -21.74 6.85 -3.57
N PRO A 251 -21.51 5.82 -4.41
CA PRO A 251 -20.16 5.37 -4.74
C PRO A 251 -19.26 6.44 -5.38
N GLY A 252 -19.84 7.43 -6.05
CA GLY A 252 -19.09 8.54 -6.65
C GLY A 252 -18.40 9.41 -5.58
N VAL A 253 -18.99 9.57 -4.40
CA VAL A 253 -18.34 10.24 -3.25
C VAL A 253 -17.13 9.43 -2.79
N PHE A 254 -17.23 8.11 -2.79
CA PHE A 254 -16.12 7.24 -2.46
C PHE A 254 -14.96 7.39 -3.46
N ALA A 255 -15.25 7.40 -4.77
CA ALA A 255 -14.21 7.64 -5.80
C ALA A 255 -13.56 9.01 -5.64
N MET A 256 -14.36 10.07 -5.41
CA MET A 256 -13.87 11.42 -5.18
C MET A 256 -12.89 11.48 -4.00
N TYR A 257 -13.23 10.84 -2.88
CA TYR A 257 -12.34 10.72 -1.73
C TYR A 257 -11.06 9.96 -2.10
N ARG A 258 -11.19 8.79 -2.72
CA ARG A 258 -10.06 7.92 -3.12
C ARG A 258 -9.08 8.61 -4.06
N TYR A 259 -9.56 9.49 -4.93
CA TYR A 259 -8.70 10.24 -5.86
C TYR A 259 -7.90 11.31 -5.13
N GLY A 260 -8.51 11.97 -4.14
CA GLY A 260 -7.81 12.93 -3.28
C GLY A 260 -6.91 12.27 -2.23
N ALA A 261 -7.35 11.17 -1.63
CA ALA A 261 -6.66 10.47 -0.55
C ALA A 261 -5.44 9.65 -1.05
N LYS A 262 -4.66 10.23 -1.95
CA LYS A 262 -3.44 9.62 -2.50
C LYS A 262 -2.24 10.40 -1.97
N GLU A 263 -1.52 9.80 -1.04
CA GLU A 263 -0.21 10.32 -0.65
C GLU A 263 0.73 10.37 -1.87
N PHE A 264 1.63 11.32 -1.88
CA PHE A 264 2.60 11.44 -2.95
C PHE A 264 3.50 10.18 -3.01
N PRO A 265 3.43 9.35 -4.08
CA PRO A 265 4.05 8.01 -4.09
C PRO A 265 5.54 8.04 -3.85
N LEU A 266 6.22 9.09 -4.34
CA LEU A 266 7.65 9.25 -4.18
C LEU A 266 8.03 9.42 -2.71
N THR A 267 7.22 10.13 -1.92
CA THR A 267 7.42 10.29 -0.48
C THR A 267 7.37 8.93 0.23
N LEU A 268 6.35 8.13 -0.06
CA LEU A 268 6.21 6.79 0.51
C LEU A 268 7.38 5.87 0.16
N LEU A 269 7.75 5.81 -1.12
CA LEU A 269 8.83 4.95 -1.60
C LEU A 269 10.17 5.32 -0.98
N LEU A 270 10.52 6.60 -0.97
CA LEU A 270 11.80 7.07 -0.45
C LEU A 270 11.89 6.99 1.08
N ALA A 271 10.80 7.33 1.79
CA ALA A 271 10.75 7.19 3.25
C ALA A 271 10.85 5.73 3.69
N ASN A 272 10.05 4.84 3.07
CA ASN A 272 10.10 3.41 3.37
C ASN A 272 11.45 2.79 2.97
N GLY A 273 12.02 3.20 1.85
CA GLY A 273 13.36 2.78 1.42
C GLY A 273 14.44 3.17 2.42
N LEU A 274 14.43 4.41 2.92
CA LEU A 274 15.36 4.87 3.94
C LEU A 274 15.19 4.11 5.26
N SER A 275 13.93 3.92 5.70
CA SER A 275 13.60 3.15 6.90
C SER A 275 14.15 1.72 6.81
N SER A 276 13.81 0.99 5.74
CA SER A 276 14.22 -0.39 5.52
C SER A 276 15.74 -0.57 5.45
N ALA A 277 16.44 0.37 4.79
CA ALA A 277 17.90 0.33 4.67
C ALA A 277 18.63 0.51 6.01
N LEU A 278 18.04 1.25 6.96
CA LEU A 278 18.68 1.55 8.24
C LEU A 278 18.25 0.61 9.38
N LEU A 279 17.13 -0.12 9.23
CA LEU A 279 16.63 -1.05 10.23
C LEU A 279 17.70 -1.98 10.82
N PRO A 280 18.55 -2.67 10.02
CA PRO A 280 19.56 -3.60 10.55
C PRO A 280 20.61 -2.89 11.42
N HIS A 281 20.93 -1.64 11.13
CA HIS A 281 21.96 -0.89 11.85
C HIS A 281 21.53 -0.46 13.27
N PHE A 282 20.23 -0.43 13.55
CA PHE A 282 19.69 -0.16 14.90
C PHE A 282 19.69 -1.36 15.83
N SER A 283 19.96 -2.57 15.34
CA SER A 283 19.94 -3.79 16.13
C SER A 283 21.11 -3.91 17.13
N THR A 284 22.26 -3.27 16.82
CA THR A 284 23.48 -3.27 17.65
C THR A 284 23.66 -1.95 18.36
N ARG A 285 24.31 -1.96 19.56
CA ARG A 285 24.62 -0.74 20.29
C ARG A 285 25.72 0.09 19.63
N GLU A 286 26.70 -0.56 19.05
CA GLU A 286 27.84 0.08 18.37
C GLU A 286 27.44 0.82 17.12
N GLY A 287 26.57 0.22 16.30
CA GLY A 287 26.07 0.84 15.07
C GLY A 287 25.03 1.95 15.28
N MET A 288 24.51 2.11 16.51
CA MET A 288 23.40 3.03 16.75
C MET A 288 23.76 4.50 16.52
N LYS A 289 24.90 4.97 17.00
CA LYS A 289 25.30 6.38 16.81
C LYS A 289 25.44 6.71 15.33
N ASP A 290 26.07 5.84 14.58
CA ASP A 290 26.27 6.02 13.13
C ASP A 290 24.95 5.90 12.37
N ALA A 291 24.06 4.97 12.79
CA ALA A 291 22.73 4.85 12.21
C ALA A 291 21.90 6.12 12.45
N LEU A 292 21.90 6.70 13.65
CA LEU A 292 21.21 7.95 13.96
C LEU A 292 21.76 9.12 13.15
N ALA A 293 23.07 9.27 13.07
CA ALA A 293 23.73 10.31 12.27
C ALA A 293 23.40 10.16 10.77
N THR A 294 23.44 8.92 10.27
CA THR A 294 23.09 8.59 8.89
C THR A 294 21.62 8.87 8.61
N LEU A 295 20.72 8.49 9.54
CA LEU A 295 19.29 8.78 9.44
C LEU A 295 19.04 10.28 9.36
N LYS A 296 19.64 11.07 10.27
CA LYS A 296 19.55 12.53 10.28
C LYS A 296 20.03 13.16 8.96
N LYS A 297 21.18 12.70 8.44
CA LYS A 297 21.76 13.21 7.19
C LYS A 297 20.88 12.86 5.98
N ARG A 298 20.42 11.61 5.88
CA ARG A 298 19.61 11.14 4.75
C ARG A 298 18.18 11.68 4.79
N SER A 299 17.54 11.73 5.97
CA SER A 299 16.23 12.38 6.10
C SER A 299 16.29 13.86 5.77
N GLY A 300 17.39 14.56 6.15
CA GLY A 300 17.63 15.95 5.77
C GLY A 300 17.66 16.15 4.24
N LYS A 301 18.27 15.23 3.48
CA LYS A 301 18.25 15.27 2.01
C LYS A 301 16.84 14.98 1.45
N LEU A 302 16.09 14.07 2.05
CA LEU A 302 14.71 13.82 1.63
C LEU A 302 13.82 15.04 1.89
N ILE A 303 14.00 15.71 3.02
CA ILE A 303 13.32 16.96 3.34
C ILE A 303 13.58 18.01 2.26
N ASP A 304 14.85 18.20 1.84
CA ASP A 304 15.25 19.19 0.82
C ASP A 304 14.62 18.94 -0.55
N ILE A 305 14.26 17.71 -0.86
CA ILE A 305 13.69 17.33 -2.16
C ILE A 305 12.17 17.26 -2.07
N LEU A 306 11.64 16.56 -1.08
CA LEU A 306 10.23 16.21 -1.04
C LEU A 306 9.34 17.36 -0.58
N PHE A 307 9.78 18.19 0.38
CA PHE A 307 8.98 19.35 0.78
C PHE A 307 8.81 20.37 -0.35
N PRO A 308 9.85 20.82 -1.08
CA PRO A 308 9.66 21.73 -2.22
C PRO A 308 8.74 21.14 -3.30
N ILE A 309 8.87 19.86 -3.64
CA ILE A 309 8.00 19.21 -4.60
C ILE A 309 6.56 19.19 -4.08
N SER A 310 6.34 18.86 -2.81
CA SER A 310 5.00 18.86 -2.21
C SER A 310 4.38 20.25 -2.16
N LEU A 311 5.17 21.29 -1.80
CA LEU A 311 4.72 22.67 -1.80
C LEU A 311 4.29 23.11 -3.21
N LEU A 312 5.10 22.79 -4.22
CA LEU A 312 4.77 23.08 -5.61
C LEU A 312 3.49 22.36 -6.03
N THR A 313 3.37 21.08 -5.68
CA THR A 313 2.19 20.27 -6.01
C THR A 313 0.93 20.80 -5.30
N MET A 314 1.04 21.22 -4.03
CA MET A 314 -0.06 21.85 -3.30
C MET A 314 -0.52 23.15 -3.96
N LEU A 315 0.43 24.01 -4.35
CA LEU A 315 0.15 25.30 -4.98
C LEU A 315 -0.73 25.18 -6.22
N PHE A 316 -0.48 24.14 -7.02
CA PHE A 316 -1.21 23.91 -8.27
C PHE A 316 -2.32 22.84 -8.15
N ALA A 317 -2.61 22.29 -6.98
CA ALA A 317 -3.55 21.19 -6.81
C ALA A 317 -4.95 21.52 -7.34
N ARG A 318 -5.52 22.66 -6.99
CA ARG A 318 -6.86 23.09 -7.44
C ARG A 318 -6.91 23.40 -8.94
N TRP A 319 -5.78 23.78 -9.54
CA TRP A 319 -5.67 24.03 -10.97
C TRP A 319 -5.58 22.72 -11.77
N PHE A 320 -4.76 21.75 -11.33
CA PHE A 320 -4.54 20.55 -12.14
C PHE A 320 -5.58 19.45 -11.90
N TYR A 321 -6.19 19.33 -10.71
CA TYR A 321 -7.15 18.26 -10.42
C TYR A 321 -8.36 18.26 -11.35
N PRO A 322 -9.08 19.37 -11.56
CA PRO A 322 -10.20 19.40 -12.51
C PRO A 322 -9.78 19.16 -13.96
N ARG A 323 -8.54 19.54 -14.32
CA ARG A 323 -7.99 19.31 -15.68
C ARG A 323 -7.53 17.87 -15.86
N LEU A 324 -7.02 17.26 -14.81
CA LEU A 324 -6.49 15.89 -14.83
C LEU A 324 -7.63 14.87 -14.83
N PHE A 325 -8.60 15.02 -13.94
CA PHE A 325 -9.72 14.12 -13.80
C PHE A 325 -10.95 14.64 -14.57
N ASN A 326 -11.81 15.36 -13.94
CA ASN A 326 -13.02 15.99 -14.47
C ASN A 326 -13.41 17.09 -13.49
N PRO A 327 -14.04 18.20 -13.89
CA PRO A 327 -14.54 19.23 -12.99
C PRO A 327 -15.42 18.72 -11.84
N GLU A 328 -16.16 17.64 -12.02
CA GLU A 328 -16.96 17.01 -10.97
C GLU A 328 -16.12 16.49 -9.77
N TYR A 329 -14.83 16.24 -9.98
CA TYR A 329 -13.90 15.77 -8.96
C TYR A 329 -13.07 16.90 -8.31
N PHE A 330 -13.51 18.17 -8.44
CA PHE A 330 -12.77 19.31 -7.88
C PHE A 330 -12.54 19.18 -6.37
N ARG A 331 -13.50 18.62 -5.62
CA ARG A 331 -13.36 18.37 -4.19
C ARG A 331 -12.29 17.32 -3.83
N SER A 332 -11.87 16.50 -4.78
CA SER A 332 -10.71 15.63 -4.58
C SER A 332 -9.43 16.43 -4.35
N ALA A 333 -9.34 17.64 -4.92
CA ALA A 333 -8.20 18.52 -4.66
C ALA A 333 -8.11 18.95 -3.18
N ASP A 334 -9.25 19.22 -2.54
CA ASP A 334 -9.28 19.61 -1.11
C ASP A 334 -8.80 18.44 -0.23
N VAL A 335 -9.27 17.22 -0.50
CA VAL A 335 -8.78 16.01 0.17
C VAL A 335 -7.28 15.81 -0.08
N PHE A 336 -6.83 16.01 -1.31
CA PHE A 336 -5.42 15.88 -1.68
C PHE A 336 -4.53 16.90 -0.96
N LEU A 337 -4.96 18.15 -0.85
CA LEU A 337 -4.23 19.19 -0.11
C LEU A 337 -3.99 18.78 1.35
N ILE A 338 -5.00 18.18 2.00
CA ILE A 338 -4.86 17.68 3.37
C ILE A 338 -3.88 16.47 3.40
N TYR A 339 -3.99 15.55 2.44
CA TYR A 339 -3.06 14.41 2.34
C TYR A 339 -1.61 14.84 2.07
N MET A 340 -1.38 15.98 1.44
CA MET A 340 -0.05 16.53 1.29
C MET A 340 0.58 16.96 2.62
N LEU A 341 -0.23 17.32 3.64
CA LEU A 341 0.28 17.60 4.99
C LEU A 341 0.90 16.36 5.64
N LEU A 342 0.54 15.13 5.21
CA LEU A 342 1.13 13.90 5.72
C LEU A 342 2.64 13.80 5.48
N ILE A 343 3.21 14.62 4.59
CA ILE A 343 4.66 14.69 4.44
C ILE A 343 5.36 15.08 5.76
N ILE A 344 4.68 15.89 6.58
CA ILE A 344 5.22 16.35 7.88
C ILE A 344 5.49 15.12 8.79
N PRO A 345 4.51 14.34 9.22
CA PRO A 345 4.78 13.18 10.06
C PRO A 345 5.49 12.04 9.33
N ARG A 346 5.48 12.00 7.99
CA ARG A 346 6.11 10.92 7.20
C ARG A 346 7.63 10.99 7.19
N LEU A 347 8.21 12.20 7.25
CA LEU A 347 9.67 12.39 7.17
C LEU A 347 10.37 12.41 8.53
N ILE A 348 9.69 12.04 9.61
CA ILE A 348 10.29 11.67 10.90
C ILE A 348 10.23 10.16 11.06
N PHE A 349 11.28 9.56 11.62
CA PHE A 349 11.48 8.11 11.57
C PHE A 349 11.59 7.44 12.97
N PRO A 350 10.79 7.79 13.99
CA PRO A 350 10.87 7.14 15.29
C PRO A 350 10.52 5.66 15.21
N GLN A 351 9.58 5.29 14.33
CA GLN A 351 9.18 3.92 14.09
C GLN A 351 10.35 3.03 13.64
N THR A 352 11.24 3.52 12.78
CA THR A 352 12.45 2.80 12.33
C THR A 352 13.35 2.44 13.50
N ILE A 353 13.53 3.37 14.45
CA ILE A 353 14.34 3.14 15.65
C ILE A 353 13.68 2.10 16.57
N VAL A 354 12.37 2.21 16.80
CA VAL A 354 11.60 1.29 17.65
C VAL A 354 11.64 -0.13 17.09
N ILE A 355 11.38 -0.31 15.79
CA ILE A 355 11.41 -1.61 15.11
C ILE A 355 12.84 -2.18 15.10
N GLY A 356 13.83 -1.37 14.74
CA GLY A 356 15.23 -1.81 14.72
C GLY A 356 15.76 -2.25 16.09
N ARG A 357 15.19 -1.71 17.19
CA ARG A 357 15.43 -2.13 18.56
C ARG A 357 14.57 -3.32 19.02
N LYS A 358 13.88 -3.99 18.09
CA LYS A 358 13.00 -5.15 18.35
C LYS A 358 11.84 -4.85 19.32
N LYS A 359 11.40 -3.58 19.39
CA LYS A 359 10.26 -3.15 20.22
C LYS A 359 8.97 -3.03 19.40
N THR A 360 8.72 -3.99 18.51
CA THR A 360 7.59 -3.99 17.57
C THR A 360 6.21 -3.92 18.23
N HIS A 361 6.08 -4.41 19.48
CA HIS A 361 4.84 -4.27 20.24
C HIS A 361 4.44 -2.80 20.46
N ILE A 362 5.40 -1.87 20.54
CA ILE A 362 5.11 -0.43 20.68
C ILE A 362 4.50 0.13 19.42
N THR A 363 4.98 -0.30 18.25
CA THR A 363 4.36 0.12 16.97
C THR A 363 2.97 -0.47 16.80
N LEU A 364 2.72 -1.67 17.33
CA LEU A 364 1.40 -2.26 17.33
C LEU A 364 0.43 -1.48 18.24
N ILE A 365 0.87 -1.11 19.45
CA ILE A 365 0.09 -0.26 20.37
C ILE A 365 -0.22 1.08 19.70
N ALA A 366 0.77 1.71 19.07
CA ALA A 366 0.59 2.97 18.34
C ALA A 366 -0.47 2.85 17.23
N ALA A 367 -0.44 1.78 16.44
CA ALA A 367 -1.43 1.53 15.39
C ALA A 367 -2.85 1.29 15.95
N ILE A 368 -2.97 0.59 17.07
CA ILE A 368 -4.28 0.41 17.74
C ILE A 368 -4.82 1.75 18.22
N ILE A 369 -3.99 2.59 18.86
CA ILE A 369 -4.37 3.94 19.31
C ILE A 369 -4.76 4.80 18.11
N GLU A 370 -3.99 4.73 17.02
CA GLU A 370 -4.29 5.44 15.77
C GLU A 370 -5.70 5.12 15.29
N ILE A 371 -6.05 3.85 15.13
CA ILE A 371 -7.39 3.44 14.67
C ILE A 371 -8.47 3.84 15.67
N ALA A 372 -8.23 3.64 16.96
CA ALA A 372 -9.19 3.95 18.02
C ALA A 372 -9.53 5.44 18.12
N ILE A 373 -8.62 6.33 17.73
CA ILE A 373 -8.85 7.76 17.68
C ILE A 373 -9.36 8.20 16.30
N ASN A 374 -8.85 7.61 15.20
CA ASN A 374 -9.21 7.98 13.83
C ASN A 374 -10.71 7.80 13.58
N VAL A 375 -11.29 6.67 13.97
CA VAL A 375 -12.71 6.39 13.71
C VAL A 375 -13.65 7.43 14.35
N PRO A 376 -13.62 7.68 15.69
CA PRO A 376 -14.51 8.66 16.29
C PRO A 376 -14.22 10.09 15.80
N LEU A 377 -12.95 10.45 15.60
CA LEU A 377 -12.58 11.78 15.13
C LEU A 377 -13.08 12.02 13.69
N SER A 378 -12.95 11.04 12.80
CA SER A 378 -13.49 11.11 11.44
C SER A 378 -15.00 11.28 11.45
N ILE A 379 -15.73 10.49 12.25
CA ILE A 379 -17.18 10.59 12.38
C ILE A 379 -17.58 11.97 12.91
N MET A 380 -16.83 12.51 13.85
CA MET A 380 -17.07 13.84 14.45
C MET A 380 -16.81 14.98 13.44
N LEU A 381 -15.82 14.87 12.58
CA LEU A 381 -15.45 15.92 11.63
C LEU A 381 -16.27 15.91 10.33
N ILE A 382 -16.89 14.78 9.95
CA ILE A 382 -17.73 14.69 8.74
C ILE A 382 -18.85 15.73 8.69
N PRO A 383 -19.66 16.01 9.76
CA PRO A 383 -20.71 16.99 9.70
C PRO A 383 -20.24 18.42 9.37
N TYR A 384 -19.01 18.77 9.73
CA TYR A 384 -18.44 20.10 9.54
C TYR A 384 -17.67 20.23 8.22
N ASN A 385 -16.92 19.20 7.82
CA ASN A 385 -15.99 19.27 6.70
C ASN A 385 -16.31 18.25 5.58
N GLY A 386 -17.39 17.50 5.69
CA GLY A 386 -17.73 16.47 4.72
C GLY A 386 -16.61 15.40 4.62
N VAL A 387 -16.29 15.00 3.39
CA VAL A 387 -15.22 14.00 3.13
C VAL A 387 -13.84 14.50 3.53
N ALA A 388 -13.59 15.80 3.50
CA ALA A 388 -12.32 16.38 3.95
C ALA A 388 -12.11 16.20 5.46
N GLY A 389 -13.18 16.08 6.25
CA GLY A 389 -13.12 15.81 7.68
C GLY A 389 -12.41 14.48 8.00
N VAL A 390 -12.62 13.46 7.18
CA VAL A 390 -11.91 12.17 7.33
C VAL A 390 -10.42 12.34 7.06
N ALA A 391 -10.05 13.10 6.02
CA ALA A 391 -8.66 13.38 5.71
C ALA A 391 -7.97 14.18 6.83
N PHE A 392 -8.64 15.17 7.43
CA PHE A 392 -8.14 15.89 8.59
C PHE A 392 -7.92 14.97 9.80
N ALA A 393 -8.88 14.08 10.08
CA ALA A 393 -8.72 13.11 11.15
C ALA A 393 -7.46 12.25 10.93
N THR A 394 -7.27 11.74 9.73
CA THR A 394 -6.10 10.93 9.37
C THR A 394 -4.80 11.71 9.54
N PHE A 395 -4.72 12.94 9.05
CA PHE A 395 -3.53 13.78 9.26
C PHE A 395 -3.23 14.02 10.73
N PHE A 396 -4.25 14.37 11.52
CA PHE A 396 -4.10 14.65 12.94
C PHE A 396 -3.65 13.40 13.71
N VAL A 397 -4.33 12.29 13.49
CA VAL A 397 -4.07 11.05 14.25
C VAL A 397 -2.73 10.41 13.85
N TYR A 398 -2.37 10.46 12.57
CA TYR A 398 -1.06 10.02 12.12
C TYR A 398 0.07 10.89 12.69
N SER A 399 -0.16 12.19 12.82
CA SER A 399 0.79 13.08 13.49
C SER A 399 0.93 12.74 14.98
N LEU A 400 -0.19 12.45 15.65
CA LEU A 400 -0.22 12.03 17.04
C LEU A 400 0.53 10.69 17.25
N GLU A 401 0.33 9.71 16.35
CA GLU A 401 1.06 8.44 16.34
C GLU A 401 2.59 8.68 16.29
N LYS A 402 3.04 9.56 15.42
CA LYS A 402 4.48 9.89 15.31
C LYS A 402 5.01 10.62 16.55
N LEU A 403 4.22 11.51 17.12
CA LEU A 403 4.57 12.18 18.38
C LEU A 403 4.66 11.17 19.55
N PHE A 404 3.72 10.24 19.64
CA PHE A 404 3.77 9.17 20.63
C PHE A 404 5.06 8.33 20.50
N LEU A 405 5.37 7.87 19.29
CA LEU A 405 6.59 7.10 19.03
C LEU A 405 7.86 7.92 19.30
N MET A 406 7.87 9.21 18.96
CA MET A 406 8.98 10.11 19.26
C MET A 406 9.17 10.32 20.77
N GLY A 407 8.08 10.47 21.50
CA GLY A 407 8.09 10.56 22.96
C GLY A 407 8.63 9.27 23.60
N TYR A 408 8.20 8.11 23.11
CA TYR A 408 8.72 6.82 23.56
C TYR A 408 10.23 6.68 23.31
N VAL A 409 10.71 7.03 22.10
CA VAL A 409 12.13 7.00 21.75
C VAL A 409 12.92 7.95 22.68
N TRP A 410 12.40 9.12 22.96
CA TRP A 410 13.07 10.10 23.81
C TRP A 410 13.09 9.66 25.28
N ILE A 411 11.94 9.31 25.85
CA ILE A 411 11.80 9.03 27.29
C ILE A 411 12.36 7.66 27.65
N LYS A 412 11.97 6.61 26.93
CA LYS A 412 12.32 5.22 27.25
C LYS A 412 13.63 4.75 26.64
N MET A 413 13.98 5.23 25.44
CA MET A 413 15.25 4.85 24.79
C MET A 413 16.38 5.87 25.01
N LYS A 414 16.07 7.04 25.63
CA LYS A 414 17.04 8.12 25.90
C LYS A 414 17.70 8.69 24.63
N ILE A 415 17.01 8.64 23.49
CA ILE A 415 17.46 9.17 22.20
C ILE A 415 16.69 10.47 21.93
N LYS A 416 17.39 11.61 21.95
CA LYS A 416 16.78 12.92 21.71
C LYS A 416 16.37 13.05 20.23
N PRO A 417 15.24 13.71 19.90
CA PRO A 417 14.81 13.96 18.53
C PRO A 417 15.89 14.63 17.68
N THR A 418 16.67 15.54 18.25
CA THR A 418 17.78 16.23 17.57
C THR A 418 18.89 15.31 17.06
N GLN A 419 18.98 14.09 17.57
CA GLN A 419 20.00 13.13 17.15
C GLN A 419 19.67 12.46 15.81
N TYR A 420 18.38 12.38 15.44
CA TYR A 420 17.93 11.69 14.21
C TYR A 420 17.05 12.55 13.30
N ILE A 421 16.60 13.74 13.77
CA ILE A 421 15.83 14.71 12.96
C ILE A 421 16.69 15.96 12.77
N PRO A 422 16.81 16.53 11.58
CA PRO A 422 17.37 17.87 11.36
C PRO A 422 16.32 18.93 11.77
N LEU A 423 16.13 19.13 13.10
CA LEU A 423 14.95 19.72 13.70
C LEU A 423 14.62 21.11 13.17
N VAL A 424 15.61 22.01 13.08
CA VAL A 424 15.39 23.40 12.60
C VAL A 424 14.84 23.40 11.17
N LYS A 425 15.52 22.68 10.28
CA LYS A 425 15.10 22.54 8.89
C LYS A 425 13.70 21.94 8.78
N TYR A 426 13.45 20.86 9.51
CA TYR A 426 12.17 20.19 9.54
C TYR A 426 11.03 21.11 10.00
N LEU A 427 11.24 21.88 11.07
CA LEU A 427 10.25 22.82 11.59
C LEU A 427 9.95 23.95 10.59
N ILE A 428 10.98 24.49 9.94
CA ILE A 428 10.79 25.56 8.93
C ILE A 428 9.93 25.03 7.77
N TYR A 429 10.29 23.89 7.18
CA TYR A 429 9.52 23.32 6.07
C TYR A 429 8.10 22.94 6.50
N SER A 430 7.92 22.37 7.70
CA SER A 430 6.60 22.05 8.22
C SER A 430 5.74 23.29 8.42
N ALA A 431 6.30 24.36 8.99
CA ALA A 431 5.59 25.63 9.16
C ALA A 431 5.18 26.25 7.80
N VAL A 432 6.10 26.27 6.83
CA VAL A 432 5.81 26.75 5.47
C VAL A 432 4.71 25.91 4.82
N THR A 433 4.72 24.58 5.00
CA THR A 433 3.70 23.69 4.42
C THR A 433 2.31 23.95 5.02
N VAL A 434 2.23 24.09 6.35
CA VAL A 434 0.98 24.41 7.04
C VAL A 434 0.49 25.80 6.64
N LEU A 435 1.39 26.80 6.58
CA LEU A 435 1.04 28.16 6.17
C LEU A 435 0.49 28.19 4.74
N LEU A 436 1.17 27.51 3.81
CA LEU A 436 0.71 27.41 2.42
C LEU A 436 -0.66 26.70 2.34
N PHE A 437 -0.85 25.63 3.11
CA PHE A 437 -2.13 24.95 3.18
C PHE A 437 -3.24 25.91 3.62
N VAL A 438 -3.05 26.67 4.72
CA VAL A 438 -4.02 27.64 5.24
C VAL A 438 -4.33 28.74 4.21
N MET A 439 -3.29 29.25 3.53
CA MET A 439 -3.47 30.27 2.49
C MET A 439 -4.30 29.76 1.30
N ILE A 440 -4.10 28.52 0.88
CA ILE A 440 -4.88 27.88 -0.19
C ILE A 440 -6.30 27.57 0.29
N ASP A 441 -6.47 27.06 1.51
CA ASP A 441 -7.77 26.70 2.07
C ASP A 441 -8.69 27.91 2.23
N HIS A 442 -8.13 29.03 2.72
CA HIS A 442 -8.84 30.31 2.83
C HIS A 442 -8.91 31.09 1.50
N ARG A 443 -8.48 30.52 0.38
CA ARG A 443 -8.47 31.14 -0.95
C ARG A 443 -7.72 32.46 -1.05
N TRP A 444 -6.71 32.69 -0.20
CA TRP A 444 -5.80 33.83 -0.34
C TRP A 444 -4.87 33.66 -1.53
N ILE A 445 -4.61 32.41 -1.92
CA ILE A 445 -3.92 32.03 -3.14
C ILE A 445 -4.84 31.06 -3.88
N ASP A 446 -5.37 31.46 -5.03
CA ASP A 446 -6.20 30.62 -5.88
C ASP A 446 -5.72 30.74 -7.33
N PHE A 447 -5.20 29.65 -7.86
CA PHE A 447 -4.88 29.53 -9.28
C PHE A 447 -6.02 28.78 -9.96
N HIS A 448 -6.88 29.53 -10.63
CA HIS A 448 -7.99 28.98 -11.45
C HIS A 448 -7.53 28.54 -12.82
#